data_c7521b11f2180a3503fad4cf569281b0
#
_entry.id   c7521b11f2180a3503fad4cf569281b0
#
_cell.length_a   1.000
_cell.length_b   1.000
_cell.length_c   1.000
_cell.angle_alpha   90.00
_cell.angle_beta   90.00
_cell.angle_gamma   90.00
#
_symmetry.space_group_name_H-M   'P 1'
#
loop_
_entity.id
_entity.type
_entity.pdbx_description
1 polymer ?
#
loop_
_entity_poly.entity_id
_entity_poly.type
_entity_poly.pdbx_seq_one_letter_code
_entity_poly.pdbx_strand_id
1 'polypeptide(L)'
;MSKKVAILIAPRGTEEPEFTKPKAALEDAGMDVTVVGLSTDEAETVNNDLDPASRIAVDKAIENVAASDYDAVVVPGGTVGADKLRASKDAVAFVRAFLDAGKPVAAICHAPWVLIETGQLEGRTLTSYPTVQSDIRNAGATWVDQEVVRDKSLITSRDPDDLPAFCKALIAELQGDG
;
A
#
# COMPACT_ATOMS: atom_id res chain seq x y z
N MET A 1 -12.88 14.04 14.23
CA MET A 1 -11.76 14.45 13.34
C MET A 1 -11.67 13.46 12.20
N SER A 2 -11.34 13.94 10.99
CA SER A 2 -11.17 13.03 9.86
C SER A 2 -9.95 12.14 10.07
N LYS A 3 -9.99 10.90 9.57
CA LYS A 3 -8.85 9.99 9.58
C LYS A 3 -7.79 10.48 8.59
N LYS A 4 -6.52 10.37 8.98
CA LYS A 4 -5.38 10.75 8.15
C LYS A 4 -4.72 9.51 7.57
N VAL A 5 -4.66 9.44 6.27
CA VAL A 5 -4.11 8.27 5.55
C VAL A 5 -2.91 8.70 4.72
N ALA A 6 -1.79 8.02 4.89
CA ALA A 6 -0.66 8.15 3.98
C ALA A 6 -0.84 7.17 2.81
N ILE A 7 -0.70 7.64 1.59
CA ILE A 7 -0.60 6.76 0.42
C ILE A 7 0.79 6.91 -0.18
N LEU A 8 1.52 5.80 -0.27
CA LEU A 8 2.87 5.81 -0.82
C LEU A 8 2.85 5.84 -2.35
N ILE A 9 3.86 6.44 -2.94
CA ILE A 9 4.08 6.41 -4.37
C ILE A 9 5.58 6.33 -4.65
N ALA A 10 5.96 5.44 -5.57
CA ALA A 10 7.33 5.36 -6.06
C ALA A 10 7.61 6.49 -7.05
N PRO A 11 8.87 6.91 -7.25
CA PRO A 11 9.20 7.93 -8.24
C PRO A 11 8.77 7.54 -9.65
N ARG A 12 8.76 6.23 -9.94
CA ARG A 12 8.35 5.65 -11.22
C ARG A 12 7.78 4.26 -11.03
N GLY A 13 6.79 3.91 -11.87
CA GLY A 13 6.32 2.53 -12.01
C GLY A 13 5.23 2.10 -11.04
N THR A 14 4.64 3.01 -10.27
CA THR A 14 3.41 2.72 -9.53
C THR A 14 2.25 2.52 -10.50
N GLU A 15 1.50 1.43 -10.35
CA GLU A 15 0.31 1.15 -11.14
C GLU A 15 -0.78 2.19 -10.84
N GLU A 16 -1.17 2.97 -11.85
CA GLU A 16 -2.02 4.14 -11.65
C GLU A 16 -3.36 3.85 -10.96
N PRO A 17 -4.17 2.86 -11.37
CA PRO A 17 -5.45 2.60 -10.72
C PRO A 17 -5.30 2.14 -9.26
N GLU A 18 -4.20 1.49 -8.90
CA GLU A 18 -3.92 1.06 -7.53
C GLU A 18 -3.53 2.22 -6.60
N PHE A 19 -3.16 3.35 -7.17
CA PHE A 19 -2.94 4.60 -6.47
C PHE A 19 -4.18 5.48 -6.50
N THR A 20 -4.73 5.76 -7.68
CA THR A 20 -5.79 6.76 -7.85
C THR A 20 -7.13 6.34 -7.27
N LYS A 21 -7.52 5.07 -7.42
CA LYS A 21 -8.82 4.58 -6.93
C LYS A 21 -8.89 4.54 -5.41
N PRO A 22 -7.91 3.98 -4.67
CA PRO A 22 -7.92 4.06 -3.21
C PRO A 22 -7.88 5.50 -2.69
N LYS A 23 -7.07 6.37 -3.32
CA LYS A 23 -7.01 7.79 -2.94
C LYS A 23 -8.39 8.44 -3.06
N ALA A 24 -9.04 8.32 -4.21
CA ALA A 24 -10.37 8.89 -4.44
C ALA A 24 -11.41 8.31 -3.47
N ALA A 25 -11.43 7.00 -3.26
CA ALA A 25 -12.38 6.34 -2.36
C ALA A 25 -12.24 6.81 -0.91
N LEU A 26 -11.01 7.02 -0.44
CA LEU A 26 -10.74 7.54 0.90
C LEU A 26 -11.18 9.00 1.03
N GLU A 27 -10.89 9.84 0.05
CA GLU A 27 -11.29 11.25 0.01
C GLU A 27 -12.83 11.38 -0.04
N ASP A 28 -13.51 10.57 -0.87
CA ASP A 28 -14.96 10.52 -0.95
C ASP A 28 -15.60 10.06 0.38
N ALA A 29 -14.90 9.24 1.15
CA ALA A 29 -15.30 8.85 2.50
C ALA A 29 -14.96 9.89 3.58
N GLY A 30 -14.47 11.08 3.21
CA GLY A 30 -14.18 12.19 4.12
C GLY A 30 -12.85 12.05 4.88
N MET A 31 -11.92 11.27 4.38
CA MET A 31 -10.60 11.10 4.99
C MET A 31 -9.57 12.05 4.37
N ASP A 32 -8.59 12.46 5.17
CA ASP A 32 -7.46 13.28 4.71
C ASP A 32 -6.36 12.37 4.15
N VAL A 33 -6.10 12.46 2.85
CA VAL A 33 -5.08 11.64 2.19
C VAL A 33 -3.84 12.49 1.89
N THR A 34 -2.68 12.02 2.33
CA THR A 34 -1.37 12.62 2.00
C THR A 34 -0.61 11.69 1.07
N VAL A 35 -0.18 12.19 -0.06
CA VAL A 35 0.69 11.47 -1.00
C VAL A 35 2.13 11.59 -0.54
N VAL A 36 2.72 10.44 -0.17
CA VAL A 36 4.09 10.36 0.36
C VAL A 36 4.98 9.63 -0.64
N GLY A 37 5.98 10.32 -1.15
CA GLY A 37 6.97 9.78 -2.08
C GLY A 37 8.36 9.63 -1.47
N LEU A 38 9.30 9.08 -2.24
CA LEU A 38 10.70 9.00 -1.82
C LEU A 38 11.39 10.38 -1.90
N SER A 39 10.85 11.28 -2.71
CA SER A 39 11.18 12.71 -2.77
C SER A 39 9.90 13.49 -3.02
N THR A 40 9.98 14.82 -3.12
CA THR A 40 8.85 15.68 -3.50
C THR A 40 8.75 15.93 -5.01
N ASP A 41 9.60 15.28 -5.81
CA ASP A 41 9.48 15.33 -7.26
C ASP A 41 8.20 14.62 -7.72
N GLU A 42 7.65 15.07 -8.86
CA GLU A 42 6.50 14.37 -9.46
C GLU A 42 6.82 12.91 -9.73
N ALA A 43 5.89 12.02 -9.38
CA ALA A 43 5.98 10.60 -9.64
C ALA A 43 5.34 10.25 -10.99
N GLU A 44 5.95 9.33 -11.72
CA GLU A 44 5.44 8.82 -13.00
C GLU A 44 4.76 7.46 -12.79
N THR A 45 3.44 7.40 -13.01
CA THR A 45 2.66 6.17 -12.93
C THR A 45 2.64 5.43 -14.25
N VAL A 46 2.22 4.17 -14.20
CA VAL A 46 2.06 3.31 -15.36
C VAL A 46 0.69 2.62 -15.34
N ASN A 47 0.26 2.12 -16.49
CA ASN A 47 -0.81 1.16 -16.64
C ASN A 47 -0.23 -0.15 -17.16
N ASN A 48 -0.75 -1.28 -16.69
CA ASN A 48 -0.27 -2.61 -17.11
C ASN A 48 1.26 -2.79 -16.96
N ASP A 49 1.82 -2.22 -15.90
CA ASP A 49 3.26 -2.23 -15.57
C ASP A 49 4.18 -1.46 -16.55
N LEU A 50 3.80 -1.30 -17.80
CA LEU A 50 4.69 -0.83 -18.86
C LEU A 50 4.25 0.45 -19.57
N ASP A 51 2.95 0.71 -19.62
CA ASP A 51 2.41 1.83 -20.39
C ASP A 51 2.49 3.12 -19.55
N PRO A 52 3.21 4.15 -20.00
CA PRO A 52 3.24 5.43 -19.29
C PRO A 52 1.83 5.98 -19.07
N ALA A 53 1.57 6.47 -17.86
CA ALA A 53 0.30 7.05 -17.49
C ALA A 53 0.47 8.51 -17.03
N SER A 54 0.01 8.87 -15.84
CA SER A 54 0.04 10.27 -15.39
C SER A 54 1.29 10.62 -14.58
N ARG A 55 1.56 11.90 -14.45
CA ARG A 55 2.45 12.45 -13.42
C ARG A 55 1.63 12.87 -12.22
N ILE A 56 2.07 12.49 -11.06
CA ILE A 56 1.38 12.71 -9.79
C ILE A 56 2.23 13.62 -8.91
N ALA A 57 1.61 14.70 -8.43
CA ALA A 57 2.23 15.57 -7.45
C ALA A 57 2.40 14.83 -6.11
N VAL A 58 3.56 14.95 -5.50
CA VAL A 58 3.88 14.36 -4.20
C VAL A 58 3.79 15.45 -3.13
N ASP A 59 3.02 15.18 -2.07
CA ASP A 59 2.80 16.17 -1.00
C ASP A 59 3.98 16.25 -0.04
N LYS A 60 4.57 15.11 0.31
CA LYS A 60 5.67 15.01 1.27
C LYS A 60 6.67 13.93 0.89
N ALA A 61 7.93 14.17 1.19
CA ALA A 61 8.96 13.14 1.12
C ALA A 61 8.91 12.26 2.37
N ILE A 62 9.21 10.96 2.21
CA ILE A 62 9.17 9.95 3.28
C ILE A 62 10.04 10.31 4.48
N GLU A 63 11.16 10.98 4.26
CA GLU A 63 12.09 11.44 5.31
C GLU A 63 11.48 12.53 6.22
N ASN A 64 10.42 13.20 5.77
CA ASN A 64 9.77 14.31 6.47
C ASN A 64 8.42 13.94 7.09
N VAL A 65 8.09 12.66 7.19
CA VAL A 65 6.85 12.17 7.79
C VAL A 65 7.11 11.14 8.88
N ALA A 66 6.22 11.09 9.86
CA ALA A 66 6.24 10.05 10.89
C ALA A 66 4.94 9.24 10.82
N ALA A 67 5.03 7.92 11.02
CA ALA A 67 3.87 7.03 11.03
C ALA A 67 2.86 7.39 12.14
N SER A 68 3.34 8.07 13.21
CA SER A 68 2.48 8.58 14.29
C SER A 68 1.47 9.64 13.83
N ASP A 69 1.76 10.34 12.72
CA ASP A 69 0.92 11.42 12.20
C ASP A 69 -0.28 10.92 11.39
N TYR A 70 -0.34 9.62 11.14
CA TYR A 70 -1.36 8.99 10.29
C TYR A 70 -2.06 7.85 11.02
N ASP A 71 -3.30 7.60 10.62
CA ASP A 71 -4.13 6.50 11.11
C ASP A 71 -3.93 5.20 10.30
N ALA A 72 -3.54 5.31 9.04
CA ALA A 72 -3.30 4.16 8.15
C ALA A 72 -2.28 4.49 7.06
N VAL A 73 -1.77 3.44 6.41
CA VAL A 73 -0.94 3.54 5.21
C VAL A 73 -1.46 2.64 4.09
N VAL A 74 -1.48 3.18 2.87
CA VAL A 74 -1.78 2.45 1.64
C VAL A 74 -0.51 2.32 0.82
N VAL A 75 -0.23 1.11 0.36
CA VAL A 75 0.93 0.80 -0.49
C VAL A 75 0.40 0.26 -1.83
N PRO A 76 0.35 1.10 -2.87
CA PRO A 76 0.02 0.66 -4.22
C PRO A 76 1.10 -0.25 -4.78
N GLY A 77 0.75 -1.04 -5.78
CA GLY A 77 1.68 -1.93 -6.46
C GLY A 77 2.28 -1.33 -7.74
N GLY A 78 2.27 -2.15 -8.76
CA GLY A 78 3.14 -1.99 -9.93
C GLY A 78 4.48 -2.68 -9.65
N THR A 79 4.98 -3.47 -10.59
CA THR A 79 6.21 -4.26 -10.38
C THR A 79 7.40 -3.37 -10.08
N VAL A 80 7.65 -2.37 -10.92
CA VAL A 80 8.77 -1.42 -10.73
C VAL A 80 8.54 -0.52 -9.52
N GLY A 81 7.31 -0.05 -9.33
CA GLY A 81 6.96 0.82 -8.20
C GLY A 81 7.19 0.13 -6.85
N ALA A 82 6.71 -1.09 -6.69
CA ALA A 82 6.92 -1.87 -5.48
C ALA A 82 8.39 -2.20 -5.24
N ASP A 83 9.15 -2.52 -6.30
CA ASP A 83 10.58 -2.76 -6.19
C ASP A 83 11.35 -1.52 -5.69
N LYS A 84 11.01 -0.35 -6.21
CA LYS A 84 11.62 0.91 -5.75
C LYS A 84 11.26 1.24 -4.30
N LEU A 85 10.03 1.00 -3.88
CA LEU A 85 9.62 1.21 -2.49
C LEU A 85 10.31 0.22 -1.55
N ARG A 86 10.42 -1.06 -1.91
CA ARG A 86 11.12 -2.05 -1.07
C ARG A 86 12.60 -1.77 -0.92
N ALA A 87 13.22 -1.12 -1.90
CA ALA A 87 14.62 -0.72 -1.86
C ALA A 87 14.89 0.48 -0.93
N SER A 88 13.85 1.23 -0.57
CA SER A 88 13.95 2.38 0.33
C SER A 88 13.83 1.94 1.79
N LYS A 89 14.91 2.08 2.55
CA LYS A 89 14.92 1.79 3.99
C LYS A 89 13.91 2.64 4.75
N ASP A 90 13.74 3.90 4.36
CA ASP A 90 12.80 4.81 5.01
C ASP A 90 11.34 4.42 4.73
N ALA A 91 11.01 4.03 3.49
CA ALA A 91 9.67 3.54 3.16
C ALA A 91 9.35 2.24 3.90
N VAL A 92 10.29 1.30 3.96
CA VAL A 92 10.13 0.03 4.71
C VAL A 92 9.96 0.31 6.20
N ALA A 93 10.78 1.18 6.79
CA ALA A 93 10.67 1.56 8.21
C ALA A 93 9.34 2.25 8.51
N PHE A 94 8.87 3.11 7.61
CA PHE A 94 7.58 3.77 7.73
C PHE A 94 6.41 2.77 7.77
N VAL A 95 6.35 1.83 6.82
CA VAL A 95 5.32 0.78 6.79
C VAL A 95 5.42 -0.14 8.01
N ARG A 96 6.64 -0.53 8.40
CA ARG A 96 6.87 -1.34 9.60
C ARG A 96 6.29 -0.70 10.85
N ALA A 97 6.44 0.61 11.00
CA ALA A 97 5.92 1.33 12.16
C ALA A 97 4.39 1.22 12.31
N PHE A 98 3.64 1.14 11.19
CA PHE A 98 2.19 0.88 11.23
C PHE A 98 1.90 -0.54 11.69
N LEU A 99 2.61 -1.54 11.17
CA LEU A 99 2.45 -2.94 11.58
C LEU A 99 2.77 -3.13 13.06
N ASP A 100 3.86 -2.56 13.55
CA ASP A 100 4.27 -2.62 14.95
C ASP A 100 3.25 -1.94 15.88
N ALA A 101 2.61 -0.87 15.42
CA ALA A 101 1.57 -0.15 16.17
C ALA A 101 0.16 -0.77 16.03
N GLY A 102 0.00 -1.82 15.24
CA GLY A 102 -1.30 -2.42 14.94
C GLY A 102 -2.26 -1.51 14.16
N LYS A 103 -1.72 -0.50 13.47
CA LYS A 103 -2.49 0.40 12.61
C LYS A 103 -2.76 -0.23 11.26
N PRO A 104 -3.85 0.14 10.57
CA PRO A 104 -4.18 -0.39 9.25
C PRO A 104 -3.08 -0.18 8.21
N VAL A 105 -2.72 -1.28 7.55
CA VAL A 105 -1.83 -1.32 6.38
C VAL A 105 -2.58 -1.99 5.26
N ALA A 106 -2.76 -1.30 4.14
CA ALA A 106 -3.40 -1.84 2.95
C ALA A 106 -2.41 -1.90 1.79
N ALA A 107 -2.16 -3.10 1.26
CA ALA A 107 -1.19 -3.33 0.19
C ALA A 107 -1.79 -4.19 -0.91
N ILE A 108 -1.53 -3.84 -2.17
CA ILE A 108 -2.11 -4.51 -3.33
C ILE A 108 -1.06 -4.90 -4.36
N CYS A 109 -1.30 -5.99 -5.07
CA CYS A 109 -0.51 -6.45 -6.21
C CYS A 109 0.91 -6.85 -5.80
N HIS A 110 1.94 -6.15 -6.26
CA HIS A 110 3.34 -6.39 -5.89
C HIS A 110 3.76 -5.68 -4.58
N ALA A 111 2.90 -4.81 -4.04
CA ALA A 111 3.21 -4.06 -2.82
C ALA A 111 3.58 -4.94 -1.60
N PRO A 112 3.09 -6.19 -1.43
CA PRO A 112 3.57 -7.07 -0.39
C PRO A 112 5.09 -7.33 -0.37
N TRP A 113 5.82 -7.06 -1.43
CA TRP A 113 7.29 -7.04 -1.38
C TRP A 113 7.82 -6.05 -0.32
N VAL A 114 7.16 -4.90 -0.16
CA VAL A 114 7.50 -3.94 0.90
C VAL A 114 7.23 -4.54 2.28
N LEU A 115 6.14 -5.27 2.43
CA LEU A 115 5.79 -5.95 3.68
C LEU A 115 6.83 -7.02 4.06
N ILE A 116 7.33 -7.76 3.07
CA ILE A 116 8.39 -8.78 3.28
C ILE A 116 9.63 -8.14 3.89
N GLU A 117 10.05 -6.97 3.37
CA GLU A 117 11.23 -6.25 3.87
C GLU A 117 11.06 -5.74 5.32
N THR A 118 9.83 -5.60 5.79
CA THR A 118 9.58 -5.23 7.20
C THR A 118 9.96 -6.31 8.20
N GLY A 119 10.05 -7.57 7.78
CA GLY A 119 10.29 -8.71 8.65
C GLY A 119 9.09 -9.08 9.56
N GLN A 120 7.87 -8.60 9.27
CA GLN A 120 6.68 -8.75 10.13
C GLN A 120 5.63 -9.71 9.55
N LEU A 121 6.01 -10.56 8.58
CA LEU A 121 5.04 -11.43 7.90
C LEU A 121 4.96 -12.85 8.47
N GLU A 122 5.87 -13.29 9.32
CA GLU A 122 5.82 -14.63 9.89
C GLU A 122 4.49 -14.90 10.60
N GLY A 123 3.83 -15.98 10.21
CA GLY A 123 2.53 -16.38 10.77
C GLY A 123 1.32 -15.58 10.30
N ARG A 124 1.52 -14.61 9.40
CA ARG A 124 0.42 -13.82 8.82
C ARG A 124 -0.23 -14.55 7.63
N THR A 125 -1.47 -14.19 7.34
CA THR A 125 -2.18 -14.65 6.15
C THR A 125 -2.45 -13.46 5.25
N LEU A 126 -2.05 -13.53 3.97
CA LEU A 126 -2.26 -12.46 3.01
C LEU A 126 -2.37 -12.98 1.58
N THR A 127 -2.75 -12.09 0.70
CA THR A 127 -2.70 -12.28 -0.75
C THR A 127 -1.82 -11.24 -1.43
N SER A 128 -1.59 -11.41 -2.70
CA SER A 128 -0.80 -10.51 -3.54
C SER A 128 -1.05 -10.82 -5.02
N TYR A 129 -0.39 -10.08 -5.90
CA TYR A 129 -0.23 -10.54 -7.27
C TYR A 129 0.34 -11.97 -7.26
N PRO A 130 -0.21 -12.90 -8.07
CA PRO A 130 0.09 -14.34 -7.94
C PRO A 130 1.58 -14.71 -8.04
N THR A 131 2.37 -13.94 -8.77
CA THR A 131 3.81 -14.22 -8.92
C THR A 131 4.62 -13.95 -7.65
N VAL A 132 4.07 -13.21 -6.68
CA VAL A 132 4.72 -12.89 -5.40
C VAL A 132 4.49 -13.96 -4.33
N GLN A 133 3.65 -14.94 -4.61
CA GLN A 133 3.25 -15.95 -3.60
C GLN A 133 4.43 -16.74 -2.99
N SER A 134 5.43 -17.07 -3.80
CA SER A 134 6.61 -17.79 -3.30
C SER A 134 7.42 -16.95 -2.32
N ASP A 135 7.56 -15.66 -2.61
CA ASP A 135 8.28 -14.72 -1.75
C ASP A 135 7.56 -14.56 -0.39
N ILE A 136 6.23 -14.49 -0.42
CA ILE A 136 5.41 -14.41 0.78
C ILE A 136 5.55 -15.68 1.63
N ARG A 137 5.47 -16.87 1.02
CA ARG A 137 5.67 -18.14 1.73
C ARG A 137 7.08 -18.23 2.32
N ASN A 138 8.09 -17.81 1.58
CA ASN A 138 9.47 -17.78 2.05
C ASN A 138 9.68 -16.81 3.23
N ALA A 139 8.85 -15.79 3.34
CA ALA A 139 8.83 -14.88 4.49
C ALA A 139 8.08 -15.45 5.72
N GLY A 140 7.60 -16.70 5.67
CA GLY A 140 6.92 -17.37 6.77
C GLY A 140 5.42 -17.09 6.85
N ALA A 141 4.82 -16.51 5.81
CA ALA A 141 3.39 -16.22 5.75
C ALA A 141 2.62 -17.28 4.95
N THR A 142 1.31 -17.30 5.14
CA THR A 142 0.38 -18.10 4.34
C THR A 142 -0.20 -17.22 3.23
N TRP A 143 -0.01 -17.63 1.97
CA TRP A 143 -0.61 -16.98 0.82
C TRP A 143 -1.92 -17.67 0.43
N VAL A 144 -2.97 -16.88 0.21
CA VAL A 144 -4.29 -17.36 -0.24
C VAL A 144 -4.76 -16.58 -1.46
N ASP A 145 -5.45 -17.25 -2.39
CA ASP A 145 -5.97 -16.64 -3.60
C ASP A 145 -7.39 -16.12 -3.35
N GLN A 146 -7.49 -14.88 -2.86
CA GLN A 146 -8.75 -14.21 -2.58
C GLN A 146 -8.66 -12.74 -3.02
N GLU A 147 -9.80 -12.16 -3.42
CA GLU A 147 -9.85 -10.75 -3.86
C GLU A 147 -9.44 -9.76 -2.76
N VAL A 148 -9.73 -10.07 -1.51
CA VAL A 148 -9.27 -9.32 -0.35
C VAL A 148 -9.05 -10.25 0.83
N VAL A 149 -7.93 -10.08 1.50
CA VAL A 149 -7.59 -10.79 2.74
C VAL A 149 -7.40 -9.78 3.85
N ARG A 150 -8.05 -10.02 4.97
CA ARG A 150 -7.84 -9.28 6.22
C ARG A 150 -7.20 -10.20 7.24
N ASP A 151 -6.07 -9.78 7.76
CA ASP A 151 -5.40 -10.41 8.89
C ASP A 151 -5.12 -9.32 9.92
N LYS A 152 -5.96 -9.22 10.94
CA LYS A 152 -5.98 -8.09 11.87
C LYS A 152 -6.16 -6.78 11.10
N SER A 153 -5.23 -5.84 11.24
CA SER A 153 -5.22 -4.57 10.54
C SER A 153 -4.49 -4.59 9.18
N LEU A 154 -3.99 -5.75 8.74
CA LEU A 154 -3.38 -5.92 7.42
C LEU A 154 -4.45 -6.30 6.40
N ILE A 155 -4.55 -5.51 5.33
CA ILE A 155 -5.50 -5.70 4.22
C ILE A 155 -4.69 -5.87 2.94
N THR A 156 -4.91 -6.95 2.20
CA THR A 156 -4.20 -7.22 0.95
C THR A 156 -5.15 -7.65 -0.16
N SER A 157 -4.80 -7.32 -1.40
CA SER A 157 -5.50 -7.70 -2.64
C SER A 157 -4.51 -8.02 -3.75
N ARG A 158 -4.98 -8.58 -4.88
CA ARG A 158 -4.12 -9.21 -5.89
C ARG A 158 -3.73 -8.28 -7.03
N ASP A 159 -4.70 -7.55 -7.58
CA ASP A 159 -4.55 -6.75 -8.80
C ASP A 159 -5.64 -5.67 -8.90
N PRO A 160 -5.65 -4.83 -9.97
CA PRO A 160 -6.64 -3.76 -10.12
C PRO A 160 -8.10 -4.22 -10.14
N ASP A 161 -8.39 -5.45 -10.54
CA ASP A 161 -9.78 -5.97 -10.54
C ASP A 161 -10.34 -6.12 -9.13
N ASP A 162 -9.47 -6.26 -8.13
CA ASP A 162 -9.83 -6.38 -6.72
C ASP A 162 -10.08 -5.02 -6.03
N LEU A 163 -9.80 -3.91 -6.69
CA LEU A 163 -9.86 -2.57 -6.07
C LEU A 163 -11.20 -2.23 -5.40
N PRO A 164 -12.37 -2.59 -5.94
CA PRO A 164 -13.62 -2.33 -5.22
C PRO A 164 -13.68 -2.99 -3.85
N ALA A 165 -13.31 -4.26 -3.73
CA ALA A 165 -13.27 -4.99 -2.46
C ALA A 165 -12.18 -4.46 -1.53
N PHE A 166 -11.01 -4.15 -2.07
CA PHE A 166 -9.87 -3.57 -1.36
C PHE A 166 -10.23 -2.22 -0.71
N CYS A 167 -10.78 -1.29 -1.48
CA CYS A 167 -11.18 0.02 -0.97
C CYS A 167 -12.29 -0.09 0.08
N LYS A 168 -13.27 -0.96 -0.14
CA LYS A 168 -14.36 -1.20 0.81
C LYS A 168 -13.82 -1.72 2.15
N ALA A 169 -12.93 -2.69 2.12
CA ALA A 169 -12.34 -3.26 3.33
C ALA A 169 -11.51 -2.23 4.11
N LEU A 170 -10.73 -1.40 3.42
CA LEU A 170 -9.92 -0.35 4.02
C LEU A 170 -10.80 0.72 4.69
N ILE A 171 -11.85 1.19 4.00
CA ILE A 171 -12.76 2.20 4.55
C ILE A 171 -13.48 1.64 5.78
N ALA A 172 -13.99 0.41 5.73
CA ALA A 172 -14.64 -0.25 6.87
C ALA A 172 -13.69 -0.36 8.08
N GLU A 173 -12.43 -0.73 7.87
CA GLU A 173 -11.42 -0.78 8.93
C GLU A 173 -11.22 0.59 9.59
N LEU A 174 -11.12 1.65 8.79
CA LEU A 174 -10.89 3.01 9.28
C LEU A 174 -12.11 3.60 9.98
N GLN A 175 -13.32 3.21 9.61
CA GLN A 175 -14.57 3.63 10.24
C GLN A 175 -14.92 2.82 11.50
N GLY A 176 -14.20 1.72 11.75
CA GLY A 176 -14.47 0.85 12.89
C GLY A 176 -15.64 -0.12 12.66
N ASP A 177 -16.03 -0.35 11.41
CA ASP A 177 -17.12 -1.23 10.99
C ASP A 177 -16.60 -2.64 10.59
N GLY A 178 -15.39 -2.98 11.01
CA GLY A 178 -14.66 -4.19 10.63
C GLY A 178 -14.72 -5.35 11.61
#